data_bf6d890b8bbb18f6c6f4e85817a375d4
#
_entry.id   bf6d890b8bbb18f6c6f4e85817a375d4
#
_cell.length_a   1.000
_cell.length_b   1.000
_cell.length_c   1.000
_cell.angle_alpha   90.00
_cell.angle_beta   90.00
_cell.angle_gamma   90.00
#
_symmetry.space_group_name_H-M   'P 1'
#
loop_
_entity.id
_entity.type
_entity.pdbx_description
1 polymer ?
#
loop_
_entity_poly.entity_id
_entity_poly.type
_entity_poly.pdbx_seq_one_letter_code
_entity_poly.pdbx_strand_id
1 'polypeptide(L)'
;IIVVDDGSNDNTSDILLKNENLYNHLYSNKSNKGKGSAVRLGLENCSGDYVVFQDADLEYDPNDLIKFEKVFLEFDADGIIGSRFNYDKYTRSHSVMNKIGNYFLTFIFNILYNTTFTDIYSCYFAFKRNLINHKNLKIDGFAQHAEILSKAVKSGSKFYEVPINYNGRNVSEGKKIRFYHFFPVLLQILFGRFK
;
A
#
# COMPACT_ATOMS: atom_id res chain seq x y z
N ILE A 1 5.26 14.97 -5.36
CA ILE A 1 4.02 14.15 -5.47
C ILE A 1 3.91 13.66 -6.90
N ILE A 2 3.74 12.35 -7.07
CA ILE A 2 3.47 11.71 -8.36
C ILE A 2 2.05 11.18 -8.34
N VAL A 3 1.22 11.63 -9.25
CA VAL A 3 -0.12 11.12 -9.47
C VAL A 3 -0.08 10.14 -10.64
N VAL A 4 -0.72 8.99 -10.47
CA VAL A 4 -0.88 7.99 -11.55
C VAL A 4 -2.36 7.70 -11.73
N ASP A 5 -2.88 8.04 -12.91
CA ASP A 5 -4.23 7.68 -13.35
C ASP A 5 -4.19 6.36 -14.13
N ASP A 6 -4.88 5.34 -13.64
CA ASP A 6 -4.92 4.02 -14.27
C ASP A 6 -6.02 3.93 -15.35
N GLY A 7 -6.11 4.93 -16.21
CA GLY A 7 -7.03 4.95 -17.34
C GLY A 7 -8.48 5.15 -16.91
N SER A 8 -8.75 6.16 -16.11
CA SER A 8 -10.10 6.52 -15.68
C SER A 8 -11.00 6.88 -16.86
N ASN A 9 -12.26 6.47 -16.80
CA ASN A 9 -13.28 6.72 -17.83
C ASN A 9 -14.30 7.79 -17.42
N ASP A 10 -14.05 8.44 -16.30
CA ASP A 10 -14.86 9.55 -15.74
C ASP A 10 -14.10 10.88 -15.86
N ASN A 11 -14.55 11.88 -15.14
CA ASN A 11 -13.95 13.23 -15.16
C ASN A 11 -12.61 13.34 -14.40
N THR A 12 -12.00 12.22 -13.97
CA THR A 12 -10.76 12.23 -13.18
C THR A 12 -9.63 12.96 -13.92
N SER A 13 -9.39 12.64 -15.19
CA SER A 13 -8.34 13.28 -15.99
C SER A 13 -8.53 14.80 -16.09
N ASP A 14 -9.74 15.27 -16.31
CA ASP A 14 -10.06 16.71 -16.40
C ASP A 14 -9.85 17.41 -15.06
N ILE A 15 -10.21 16.75 -13.95
CA ILE A 15 -9.99 17.27 -12.59
C ILE A 15 -8.50 17.38 -12.30
N LEU A 16 -7.73 16.35 -12.65
CA LEU A 16 -6.27 16.37 -12.46
C LEU A 16 -5.62 17.50 -13.24
N LEU A 17 -5.94 17.67 -14.51
CA LEU A 17 -5.40 18.76 -15.34
C LEU A 17 -5.75 20.17 -14.80
N LYS A 18 -6.96 20.36 -14.25
CA LYS A 18 -7.35 21.64 -13.63
C LYS A 18 -6.62 21.94 -12.32
N ASN A 19 -6.02 20.93 -11.70
CA ASN A 19 -5.36 21.02 -10.39
C ASN A 19 -3.87 20.64 -10.47
N GLU A 20 -3.22 20.93 -11.58
CA GLU A 20 -1.80 20.58 -11.82
C GLU A 20 -0.82 21.20 -10.81
N ASN A 21 -1.23 22.26 -10.11
CA ASN A 21 -0.48 22.90 -9.05
C ASN A 21 -0.39 22.07 -7.74
N LEU A 22 -1.17 20.98 -7.61
CA LEU A 22 -1.21 20.14 -6.41
C LEU A 22 -0.25 18.96 -6.45
N TYR A 23 0.40 18.71 -7.59
CA TYR A 23 1.35 17.59 -7.74
C TYR A 23 2.53 17.99 -8.65
N ASN A 24 3.60 17.18 -8.60
CA ASN A 24 4.78 17.45 -9.42
C ASN A 24 4.71 16.75 -10.80
N HIS A 25 4.17 15.55 -10.85
CA HIS A 25 4.09 14.76 -12.08
C HIS A 25 2.76 14.00 -12.16
N LEU A 26 2.20 13.95 -13.37
CA LEU A 26 1.02 13.14 -13.71
C LEU A 26 1.42 12.12 -14.78
N TYR A 27 1.16 10.86 -14.51
CA TYR A 27 1.28 9.77 -15.47
C TYR A 27 -0.07 9.08 -15.63
N SER A 28 -0.37 8.62 -16.85
CA SER A 28 -1.64 7.97 -17.15
C SER A 28 -1.43 6.70 -17.97
N ASN A 29 -2.10 5.62 -17.59
CA ASN A 29 -2.24 4.45 -18.45
C ASN A 29 -3.31 4.71 -19.52
N LYS A 30 -3.12 4.19 -20.74
CA LYS A 30 -4.11 4.32 -21.83
C LYS A 30 -5.44 3.61 -21.51
N SER A 31 -5.41 2.64 -20.63
CA SER A 31 -6.58 1.87 -20.17
C SER A 31 -6.28 1.31 -18.80
N ASN A 32 -7.31 0.96 -18.04
CA ASN A 32 -7.17 0.35 -16.72
C ASN A 32 -6.40 -0.97 -16.81
N LYS A 33 -5.27 -1.06 -16.12
CA LYS A 33 -4.39 -2.23 -16.01
C LYS A 33 -4.32 -2.79 -14.60
N GLY A 34 -4.93 -2.11 -13.65
CA GLY A 34 -4.95 -2.47 -12.24
C GLY A 34 -3.93 -1.72 -11.38
N LYS A 35 -4.19 -1.66 -10.08
CA LYS A 35 -3.42 -0.90 -9.10
C LYS A 35 -1.91 -1.18 -9.17
N GLY A 36 -1.50 -2.43 -9.37
CA GLY A 36 -0.08 -2.79 -9.43
C GLY A 36 0.64 -2.19 -10.63
N SER A 37 -0.03 -2.05 -11.78
CA SER A 37 0.50 -1.36 -12.95
C SER A 37 0.71 0.12 -12.66
N ALA A 38 -0.27 0.78 -12.05
CA ALA A 38 -0.16 2.18 -11.64
C ALA A 38 0.98 2.39 -10.63
N VAL A 39 1.11 1.50 -9.65
CA VAL A 39 2.19 1.54 -8.65
C VAL A 39 3.56 1.37 -9.32
N ARG A 40 3.73 0.45 -10.27
CA ARG A 40 4.99 0.30 -11.00
C ARG A 40 5.37 1.55 -11.78
N LEU A 41 4.38 2.16 -12.45
CA LEU A 41 4.60 3.40 -13.20
C LEU A 41 5.02 4.55 -12.28
N GLY A 42 4.42 4.66 -11.09
CA GLY A 42 4.84 5.61 -10.07
C GLY A 42 6.26 5.35 -9.56
N LEU A 43 6.60 4.09 -9.26
CA LEU A 43 7.93 3.69 -8.79
C LEU A 43 9.03 3.90 -9.84
N GLU A 44 8.72 3.70 -11.11
CA GLU A 44 9.65 3.96 -12.23
C GLU A 44 10.07 5.42 -12.30
N ASN A 45 9.15 6.34 -11.91
CA ASN A 45 9.33 7.77 -12.05
C ASN A 45 9.62 8.49 -10.72
N CYS A 46 9.72 7.78 -9.59
CA CYS A 46 10.04 8.39 -8.31
C CYS A 46 11.54 8.62 -8.15
N SER A 47 11.91 9.75 -7.52
CA SER A 47 13.30 10.16 -7.29
C SER A 47 13.67 10.31 -5.80
N GLY A 48 12.67 10.37 -4.90
CA GLY A 48 12.91 10.50 -3.46
C GLY A 48 13.61 9.29 -2.85
N ASP A 49 14.21 9.45 -1.68
CA ASP A 49 14.87 8.36 -0.94
C ASP A 49 13.86 7.37 -0.35
N TYR A 50 12.69 7.86 0.02
CA TYR A 50 11.58 7.10 0.54
C TYR A 50 10.38 7.19 -0.39
N VAL A 51 9.59 6.13 -0.43
CA VAL A 51 8.34 6.05 -1.19
C VAL A 51 7.22 5.69 -0.24
N VAL A 52 6.09 6.36 -0.38
CA VAL A 52 4.83 6.00 0.27
C VAL A 52 3.70 5.97 -0.77
N PHE A 53 2.77 5.05 -0.60
CA PHE A 53 1.57 4.99 -1.42
C PHE A 53 0.41 5.68 -0.71
N GLN A 54 -0.28 6.58 -1.42
CA GLN A 54 -1.50 7.21 -0.97
C GLN A 54 -2.63 6.88 -1.95
N ASP A 55 -3.60 6.10 -1.51
CA ASP A 55 -4.81 5.87 -2.28
C ASP A 55 -5.70 7.13 -2.29
N ALA A 56 -6.26 7.46 -3.44
CA ALA A 56 -7.10 8.66 -3.63
C ALA A 56 -8.57 8.41 -3.24
N ASP A 57 -8.84 7.53 -2.29
CA ASP A 57 -10.18 7.10 -1.93
C ASP A 57 -10.67 7.61 -0.57
N LEU A 58 -9.88 8.47 0.07
CA LEU A 58 -10.17 9.11 1.37
C LEU A 58 -10.31 8.11 2.55
N GLU A 59 -9.89 6.86 2.38
CA GLU A 59 -9.92 5.89 3.49
C GLU A 59 -8.79 6.13 4.51
N TYR A 60 -7.66 6.70 4.08
CA TYR A 60 -6.49 7.00 4.90
C TYR A 60 -6.28 8.51 5.06
N ASP A 61 -5.87 8.92 6.26
CA ASP A 61 -5.58 10.32 6.57
C ASP A 61 -4.12 10.66 6.20
N PRO A 62 -3.87 11.59 5.26
CA PRO A 62 -2.52 12.01 4.91
C PRO A 62 -1.71 12.59 6.07
N ASN A 63 -2.36 13.13 7.11
CA ASN A 63 -1.68 13.63 8.30
C ASN A 63 -0.92 12.53 9.06
N ASP A 64 -1.31 11.27 8.91
CA ASP A 64 -0.59 10.16 9.52
C ASP A 64 0.81 9.97 8.92
N LEU A 65 1.11 10.53 7.74
CA LEU A 65 2.44 10.50 7.13
C LEU A 65 3.51 11.20 7.97
N ILE A 66 3.14 12.15 8.81
CA ILE A 66 4.04 12.79 9.77
C ILE A 66 4.65 11.76 10.73
N LYS A 67 3.88 10.73 11.12
CA LYS A 67 4.37 9.65 11.98
C LYS A 67 5.42 8.81 11.28
N PHE A 68 5.25 8.57 9.97
CA PHE A 68 6.22 7.84 9.14
C PHE A 68 7.53 8.60 9.01
N GLU A 69 7.47 9.90 8.69
CA GLU A 69 8.63 10.77 8.62
C GLU A 69 9.43 10.74 9.91
N LYS A 70 8.76 10.89 11.06
CA LYS A 70 9.40 10.84 12.37
C LYS A 70 10.17 9.53 12.59
N VAL A 71 9.57 8.39 12.27
CA VAL A 71 10.20 7.07 12.45
C VAL A 71 11.39 6.89 11.50
N PHE A 72 11.30 7.36 10.24
CA PHE A 72 12.43 7.34 9.32
C PHE A 72 13.61 8.15 9.84
N LEU A 73 13.36 9.35 10.34
CA LEU A 73 14.42 10.25 10.85
C LEU A 73 15.04 9.75 12.15
N GLU A 74 14.23 9.17 13.05
CA GLU A 74 14.69 8.75 14.37
C GLU A 74 15.40 7.39 14.35
N PHE A 75 14.94 6.44 13.54
CA PHE A 75 15.41 5.05 13.59
C PHE A 75 16.13 4.59 12.32
N ASP A 76 16.24 5.44 11.30
CA ASP A 76 16.75 5.03 9.98
C ASP A 76 16.04 3.75 9.48
N ALA A 77 14.71 3.74 9.58
CA ALA A 77 13.89 2.60 9.23
C ALA A 77 14.02 2.25 7.74
N ASP A 78 13.96 0.96 7.41
CA ASP A 78 13.92 0.50 6.03
C ASP A 78 12.50 0.54 5.46
N GLY A 79 11.51 0.28 6.31
CA GLY A 79 10.11 0.40 5.95
C GLY A 79 9.20 0.56 7.15
N ILE A 80 8.04 1.14 6.92
CA ILE A 80 7.04 1.44 7.95
C ILE A 80 5.67 1.07 7.40
N ILE A 81 4.90 0.30 8.17
CA ILE A 81 3.50 -0.03 7.88
C ILE A 81 2.60 0.76 8.82
N GLY A 82 1.56 1.35 8.27
CA GLY A 82 0.47 1.91 9.06
C GLY A 82 -0.49 0.80 9.49
N SER A 83 -0.61 0.55 10.78
CA SER A 83 -1.54 -0.46 11.31
C SER A 83 -2.91 0.15 11.60
N ARG A 84 -3.96 -0.48 11.05
CA ARG A 84 -5.36 -0.15 11.34
C ARG A 84 -5.86 -0.79 12.63
N PHE A 85 -5.07 -1.69 13.23
CA PHE A 85 -5.42 -2.42 14.44
C PHE A 85 -4.73 -1.90 15.70
N ASN A 86 -3.68 -1.12 15.54
CA ASN A 86 -3.06 -0.37 16.63
C ASN A 86 -3.71 1.02 16.70
N TYR A 87 -4.87 1.11 17.37
CA TYR A 87 -5.69 2.32 17.41
C TYR A 87 -4.96 3.49 18.08
N ASP A 88 -4.92 4.62 17.38
CA ASP A 88 -4.43 5.89 17.94
C ASP A 88 -5.61 6.73 18.45
N LYS A 89 -6.61 6.97 17.61
CA LYS A 89 -7.80 7.76 17.97
C LYS A 89 -9.10 7.00 17.73
N TYR A 90 -9.38 6.69 16.48
CA TYR A 90 -10.61 5.96 16.10
C TYR A 90 -10.41 5.22 14.77
N THR A 91 -11.07 4.11 14.65
CA THR A 91 -11.15 3.33 13.42
C THR A 91 -12.58 2.88 13.21
N ARG A 92 -13.10 3.06 11.99
CA ARG A 92 -14.44 2.59 11.66
C ARG A 92 -14.49 1.06 11.81
N SER A 93 -15.49 0.56 12.56
CA SER A 93 -15.70 -0.88 12.72
C SER A 93 -16.06 -1.54 11.38
N HIS A 94 -15.41 -2.65 11.09
CA HIS A 94 -15.55 -3.36 9.83
C HIS A 94 -16.20 -4.73 10.00
N SER A 95 -16.44 -5.40 8.85
CA SER A 95 -16.85 -6.79 8.81
C SER A 95 -15.87 -7.70 9.55
N VAL A 96 -16.39 -8.52 10.45
CA VAL A 96 -15.62 -9.53 11.20
C VAL A 96 -14.84 -10.44 10.25
N MET A 97 -15.44 -10.86 9.13
CA MET A 97 -14.78 -11.73 8.15
C MET A 97 -13.56 -11.08 7.49
N ASN A 98 -13.63 -9.78 7.18
CA ASN A 98 -12.47 -9.04 6.65
C ASN A 98 -11.35 -8.96 7.68
N LYS A 99 -11.70 -8.77 8.95
CA LYS A 99 -10.73 -8.73 10.06
C LYS A 99 -10.05 -10.07 10.25
N ILE A 100 -10.83 -11.17 10.29
CA ILE A 100 -10.29 -12.53 10.40
C ILE A 100 -9.38 -12.86 9.22
N GLY A 101 -9.80 -12.54 7.98
CA GLY A 101 -8.99 -12.77 6.79
C GLY A 101 -7.65 -12.02 6.84
N ASN A 102 -7.66 -10.77 7.31
CA ASN A 102 -6.44 -10.01 7.45
C ASN A 102 -5.53 -10.56 8.56
N TYR A 103 -6.06 -10.94 9.72
CA TYR A 103 -5.28 -11.59 10.77
C TYR A 103 -4.65 -12.89 10.30
N PHE A 104 -5.37 -13.69 9.54
CA PHE A 104 -4.84 -14.93 8.99
C PHE A 104 -3.68 -14.68 8.00
N LEU A 105 -3.84 -13.75 7.05
CA LEU A 105 -2.77 -13.37 6.12
C LEU A 105 -1.55 -12.83 6.86
N THR A 106 -1.77 -11.98 7.86
CA THR A 106 -0.70 -11.40 8.70
C THR A 106 0.03 -12.49 9.48
N PHE A 107 -0.70 -13.43 10.08
CA PHE A 107 -0.10 -14.56 10.80
C PHE A 107 0.79 -15.42 9.89
N ILE A 108 0.31 -15.80 8.71
CA ILE A 108 1.10 -16.57 7.73
C ILE A 108 2.34 -15.78 7.30
N PHE A 109 2.18 -14.49 7.01
CA PHE A 109 3.30 -13.63 6.64
C PHE A 109 4.35 -13.59 7.75
N ASN A 110 3.95 -13.34 8.99
CA ASN A 110 4.86 -13.26 10.14
C ASN A 110 5.67 -14.53 10.33
N ILE A 111 5.04 -15.71 10.20
CA ILE A 111 5.76 -17.01 10.27
C ILE A 111 6.78 -17.11 9.13
N LEU A 112 6.38 -16.84 7.90
CA LEU A 112 7.22 -17.06 6.72
C LEU A 112 8.38 -16.07 6.61
N TYR A 113 8.17 -14.82 7.03
CA TYR A 113 9.14 -13.74 6.90
C TYR A 113 9.83 -13.38 8.22
N ASN A 114 9.50 -14.09 9.32
CA ASN A 114 10.02 -13.84 10.66
C ASN A 114 9.83 -12.38 11.10
N THR A 115 8.57 -11.92 11.06
CA THR A 115 8.16 -10.57 11.45
C THR A 115 7.07 -10.61 12.52
N THR A 116 6.71 -9.46 13.07
CA THR A 116 5.69 -9.33 14.14
C THR A 116 4.63 -8.28 13.79
N PHE A 117 4.35 -8.09 12.50
CA PHE A 117 3.36 -7.13 12.06
C PHE A 117 1.96 -7.46 12.58
N THR A 118 1.15 -6.42 12.80
CA THR A 118 -0.26 -6.56 13.18
C THR A 118 -1.20 -6.41 11.98
N ASP A 119 -0.77 -5.73 10.91
CA ASP A 119 -1.59 -5.43 9.73
C ASP A 119 -0.77 -5.33 8.44
N ILE A 120 -0.48 -6.45 7.81
CA ILE A 120 0.30 -6.46 6.55
C ILE A 120 -0.51 -6.00 5.32
N TYR A 121 -1.82 -5.86 5.44
CA TYR A 121 -2.69 -5.53 4.31
C TYR A 121 -3.25 -4.10 4.38
N SER A 122 -2.58 -3.25 5.14
CA SER A 122 -2.76 -1.81 5.09
C SER A 122 -2.07 -1.25 3.84
N CYS A 123 -2.78 -0.41 3.08
CA CYS A 123 -2.19 0.24 1.91
C CYS A 123 -1.16 1.33 2.29
N TYR A 124 -1.14 1.76 3.54
CA TYR A 124 -0.14 2.70 4.05
C TYR A 124 1.16 1.97 4.36
N PHE A 125 1.98 1.85 3.35
CA PHE A 125 3.33 1.30 3.43
C PHE A 125 4.32 2.30 2.83
N ALA A 126 5.30 2.70 3.64
CA ALA A 126 6.42 3.53 3.22
C ALA A 126 7.73 2.73 3.36
N PHE A 127 8.67 2.93 2.44
CA PHE A 127 9.92 2.19 2.44
C PHE A 127 11.04 2.96 1.73
N LYS A 128 12.29 2.62 2.04
CA LYS A 128 13.45 3.12 1.28
C LYS A 128 13.34 2.66 -0.17
N ARG A 129 13.40 3.60 -1.11
CA ARG A 129 13.22 3.35 -2.54
C ARG A 129 14.16 2.26 -3.09
N ASN A 130 15.39 2.19 -2.58
CA ASN A 130 16.40 1.23 -3.03
C ASN A 130 16.09 -0.24 -2.68
N LEU A 131 15.15 -0.51 -1.77
CA LEU A 131 14.71 -1.88 -1.43
C LEU A 131 13.95 -2.55 -2.57
N ILE A 132 13.33 -1.77 -3.46
CA ILE A 132 12.43 -2.28 -4.49
C ILE A 132 12.90 -1.85 -5.88
N ASN A 133 13.26 -2.83 -6.69
CA ASN A 133 13.41 -2.61 -8.12
C ASN A 133 12.05 -2.81 -8.79
N HIS A 134 11.45 -1.74 -9.31
CA HIS A 134 10.14 -1.76 -9.99
C HIS A 134 10.07 -2.75 -11.16
N LYS A 135 11.20 -3.00 -11.86
CA LYS A 135 11.28 -3.97 -12.98
C LYS A 135 11.03 -5.41 -12.53
N ASN A 136 11.22 -5.69 -11.24
CA ASN A 136 11.00 -7.02 -10.67
C ASN A 136 9.56 -7.22 -10.17
N LEU A 137 8.71 -6.19 -10.19
CA LEU A 137 7.30 -6.29 -9.82
C LEU A 137 6.49 -6.81 -11.01
N LYS A 138 5.64 -7.80 -10.78
CA LYS A 138 4.91 -8.51 -11.84
C LYS A 138 3.39 -8.49 -11.67
N ILE A 139 2.90 -8.16 -10.48
CA ILE A 139 1.48 -8.27 -10.14
C ILE A 139 0.78 -6.95 -10.45
N ASP A 140 -0.28 -7.01 -11.27
CA ASP A 140 -1.10 -5.85 -11.62
C ASP A 140 -2.29 -5.63 -10.68
N GLY A 141 -2.78 -6.71 -10.06
CA GLY A 141 -3.95 -6.70 -9.18
C GLY A 141 -3.65 -6.36 -7.72
N PHE A 142 -4.61 -6.64 -6.84
CA PHE A 142 -4.53 -6.31 -5.40
C PHE A 142 -3.44 -7.06 -4.62
N ALA A 143 -2.90 -8.17 -5.14
CA ALA A 143 -1.79 -8.88 -4.51
C ALA A 143 -0.44 -8.16 -4.69
N GLN A 144 -0.36 -7.05 -5.45
CA GLN A 144 0.86 -6.26 -5.62
C GLN A 144 1.41 -5.73 -4.30
N HIS A 145 0.54 -5.38 -3.34
CA HIS A 145 0.98 -4.91 -2.03
C HIS A 145 1.78 -6.00 -1.29
N ALA A 146 1.27 -7.24 -1.30
CA ALA A 146 1.98 -8.39 -0.72
C ALA A 146 3.30 -8.69 -1.47
N GLU A 147 3.35 -8.47 -2.80
CA GLU A 147 4.58 -8.61 -3.57
C GLU A 147 5.64 -7.58 -3.13
N ILE A 148 5.25 -6.32 -3.00
CA ILE A 148 6.15 -5.23 -2.59
C ILE A 148 6.64 -5.46 -1.15
N LEU A 149 5.73 -5.73 -0.22
CA LEU A 149 6.08 -5.98 1.17
C LEU A 149 7.01 -7.18 1.33
N SER A 150 6.73 -8.30 0.64
CA SER A 150 7.58 -9.48 0.66
C SER A 150 9.01 -9.19 0.19
N LYS A 151 9.16 -8.42 -0.89
CA LYS A 151 10.47 -8.03 -1.43
C LYS A 151 11.19 -7.05 -0.50
N ALA A 152 10.47 -6.07 0.03
CA ALA A 152 11.03 -5.10 0.97
C ALA A 152 11.58 -5.78 2.23
N VAL A 153 10.81 -6.67 2.86
CA VAL A 153 11.22 -7.40 4.07
C VAL A 153 12.38 -8.36 3.80
N LYS A 154 12.52 -8.89 2.59
CA LYS A 154 13.68 -9.71 2.22
C LYS A 154 14.97 -8.89 1.99
N SER A 155 14.84 -7.63 1.66
CA SER A 155 15.96 -6.73 1.32
C SER A 155 16.35 -5.81 2.47
N GLY A 156 15.44 -5.52 3.40
CA GLY A 156 15.65 -4.67 4.56
C GLY A 156 15.65 -5.44 5.88
N SER A 157 15.90 -4.74 6.98
CA SER A 157 15.97 -5.34 8.32
C SER A 157 15.24 -4.54 9.40
N LYS A 158 15.07 -3.22 9.21
CA LYS A 158 14.48 -2.31 10.20
C LYS A 158 13.07 -1.91 9.78
N PHE A 159 12.08 -2.69 10.18
CA PHE A 159 10.67 -2.41 9.90
C PHE A 159 9.93 -2.02 11.17
N TYR A 160 9.05 -1.02 11.03
CA TYR A 160 8.25 -0.47 12.12
C TYR A 160 6.77 -0.47 11.75
N GLU A 161 5.92 -0.45 12.76
CA GLU A 161 4.50 -0.16 12.60
C GLU A 161 4.15 1.13 13.34
N VAL A 162 3.25 1.91 12.74
CA VAL A 162 2.67 3.10 13.37
C VAL A 162 1.15 3.01 13.34
N PRO A 163 0.45 3.47 14.39
CA PRO A 163 -1.01 3.54 14.36
C PRO A 163 -1.48 4.60 13.36
N ILE A 164 -2.51 4.26 12.58
CA ILE A 164 -3.11 5.15 11.60
C ILE A 164 -4.62 5.25 11.75
N ASN A 165 -5.17 6.39 11.32
CA ASN A 165 -6.61 6.58 11.21
C ASN A 165 -7.11 5.94 9.93
N TYR A 166 -8.20 5.18 10.03
CA TYR A 166 -8.76 4.49 8.88
C TYR A 166 -10.29 4.56 8.87
N ASN A 167 -10.83 5.15 7.81
CA ASN A 167 -12.26 5.25 7.57
C ASN A 167 -12.66 4.43 6.34
N GLY A 168 -12.59 3.12 6.47
CA GLY A 168 -12.86 2.21 5.35
C GLY A 168 -14.29 2.28 4.85
N ARG A 169 -14.46 2.20 3.52
CA ARG A 169 -15.76 2.17 2.84
C ARG A 169 -16.41 0.79 2.93
N ASN A 170 -17.74 0.78 2.91
CA ASN A 170 -18.53 -0.42 2.68
C ASN A 170 -18.64 -0.73 1.17
N VAL A 171 -19.19 -1.89 0.85
CA VAL A 171 -19.45 -2.30 -0.54
C VAL A 171 -20.38 -1.34 -1.26
N SER A 172 -21.42 -0.84 -0.57
CA SER A 172 -22.33 0.19 -1.10
C SER A 172 -21.67 1.55 -1.32
N GLU A 173 -20.55 1.81 -0.65
CA GLU A 173 -19.72 3.02 -0.78
C GLU A 173 -18.56 2.84 -1.78
N GLY A 174 -18.59 1.78 -2.60
CA GLY A 174 -17.63 1.57 -3.68
C GLY A 174 -16.39 0.75 -3.32
N LYS A 175 -16.38 -0.02 -2.23
CA LYS A 175 -15.24 -0.90 -1.89
C LYS A 175 -15.06 -1.96 -2.97
N LYS A 176 -13.88 -1.93 -3.62
CA LYS A 176 -13.53 -2.84 -4.73
C LYS A 176 -12.99 -4.20 -4.26
N ILE A 177 -12.37 -4.27 -3.06
CA ILE A 177 -11.80 -5.52 -2.53
C ILE A 177 -12.94 -6.47 -2.15
N ARG A 178 -12.88 -7.72 -2.66
CA ARG A 178 -13.82 -8.81 -2.42
C ARG A 178 -13.10 -10.02 -1.85
N PHE A 179 -13.84 -10.96 -1.26
CA PHE A 179 -13.28 -12.16 -0.63
C PHE A 179 -12.36 -12.98 -1.57
N TYR A 180 -12.67 -13.08 -2.85
CA TYR A 180 -11.84 -13.84 -3.80
C TYR A 180 -10.42 -13.26 -4.01
N HIS A 181 -10.18 -11.98 -3.67
CA HIS A 181 -8.83 -11.40 -3.69
C HIS A 181 -7.91 -11.97 -2.61
N PHE A 182 -8.48 -12.63 -1.60
CA PHE A 182 -7.73 -13.30 -0.54
C PHE A 182 -6.75 -14.35 -1.09
N PHE A 183 -7.20 -15.18 -2.03
CA PHE A 183 -6.40 -16.29 -2.56
C PHE A 183 -5.15 -15.83 -3.33
N PRO A 184 -5.22 -14.88 -4.28
CA PRO A 184 -4.03 -14.34 -4.94
C PRO A 184 -3.03 -13.74 -3.96
N VAL A 185 -3.50 -13.06 -2.89
CA VAL A 185 -2.64 -12.49 -1.85
C VAL A 185 -1.94 -13.60 -1.06
N LEU A 186 -2.68 -14.61 -0.60
CA LEU A 186 -2.12 -15.76 0.10
C LEU A 186 -1.05 -16.49 -0.74
N LEU A 187 -1.34 -16.76 -2.00
CA LEU A 187 -0.39 -17.39 -2.91
C LEU A 187 0.86 -16.52 -3.09
N GLN A 188 0.70 -15.20 -3.20
CA GLN A 188 1.85 -14.30 -3.30
C GLN A 188 2.70 -14.30 -2.03
N ILE A 189 2.10 -14.35 -0.85
CA ILE A 189 2.82 -14.46 0.42
C ILE A 189 3.61 -15.77 0.47
N LEU A 190 3.00 -16.90 0.12
CA LEU A 190 3.62 -18.21 0.13
C LEU A 190 4.78 -18.30 -0.88
N PHE A 191 4.50 -18.01 -2.16
CA PHE A 191 5.50 -18.14 -3.22
C PHE A 191 6.53 -17.01 -3.24
N GLY A 192 6.18 -15.82 -2.76
CA GLY A 192 7.09 -14.68 -2.66
C GLY A 192 8.26 -14.93 -1.70
N ARG A 193 8.11 -15.87 -0.75
CA ARG A 193 9.19 -16.25 0.17
C ARG A 193 10.31 -16.98 -0.54
N PHE A 194 9.99 -17.81 -1.53
CA PHE A 194 10.93 -18.72 -2.21
C PHE A 194 11.45 -18.18 -3.55
N LYS A 195 10.93 -17.07 -4.01
CA LYS A 195 11.43 -16.33 -5.19
C LYS A 195 12.35 -15.19 -4.76
#